data_7b63b7171e9d66b9565b3584648c865d
#
_entry.id   7b63b7171e9d66b9565b3584648c865d
#
_cell.length_a   1.000
_cell.length_b   1.000
_cell.length_c   1.000
_cell.angle_alpha   90.00
_cell.angle_beta   90.00
_cell.angle_gamma   90.00
#
_symmetry.space_group_name_H-M   'P 1'
#
loop_
_entity.id
_entity.type
_entity.pdbx_description
1 polymer ?
#
loop_
_entity_poly.entity_id
_entity_poly.type
_entity_poly.pdbx_seq_one_letter_code
_entity_poly.pdbx_strand_id
1 'polypeptide(L)'
;MNDFFYFIYLSFKNISPLRIFQIIESKKLILNGLCLELGASEQSDKNFSNYIKGKCKFNYSNLNIKNKSDSFKMDLTKKFKLKQNKYKYILIFNVLEHLNKHSFCLYEIKRVLKKNGSIFGSTPFIYQIHGAPKDYYRFSKDFYLSELKKIGYKKIVVKPLGYGPLIACFSLVYSYLKFLPIFSQTIIILCILLDMILQIFIKTKLKEIYPVGYFFSANK
;
A
#
# COMPACT_ATOMS: atom_id res chain seq x y z
N MET A 1 -2.51 -19.07 -8.85
CA MET A 1 -2.42 -19.41 -7.41
C MET A 1 -3.43 -18.55 -6.69
N ASN A 2 -4.33 -19.13 -5.90
CA ASN A 2 -5.36 -18.42 -5.12
C ASN A 2 -4.66 -17.45 -4.14
N ASP A 3 -5.28 -16.28 -3.86
CA ASP A 3 -4.74 -15.26 -2.95
C ASP A 3 -4.38 -15.83 -1.56
N PHE A 4 -5.15 -16.80 -1.06
CA PHE A 4 -4.87 -17.48 0.20
C PHE A 4 -3.54 -18.27 0.16
N PHE A 5 -3.35 -19.15 -0.81
CA PHE A 5 -2.10 -19.91 -0.93
C PHE A 5 -0.89 -19.01 -1.19
N TYR A 6 -1.10 -17.93 -1.92
CA TYR A 6 -0.04 -16.95 -2.13
C TYR A 6 0.30 -16.19 -0.85
N PHE A 7 -0.71 -15.88 -0.02
CA PHE A 7 -0.49 -15.31 1.30
C PHE A 7 0.38 -16.22 2.15
N ILE A 8 0.02 -17.52 2.26
CA ILE A 8 0.79 -18.51 3.00
C ILE A 8 2.24 -18.59 2.49
N TYR A 9 2.42 -18.70 1.19
CA TYR A 9 3.78 -18.73 0.59
C TYR A 9 4.62 -17.51 0.99
N LEU A 10 4.06 -16.29 0.94
CA LEU A 10 4.78 -15.08 1.30
C LEU A 10 5.03 -14.95 2.81
N SER A 11 4.17 -15.51 3.65
CA SER A 11 4.39 -15.51 5.10
C SER A 11 5.64 -16.29 5.48
N PHE A 12 5.96 -17.36 4.78
CA PHE A 12 7.23 -18.11 4.96
C PHE A 12 8.48 -17.31 4.57
N LYS A 13 8.32 -16.20 3.84
CA LYS A 13 9.43 -15.27 3.53
C LYS A 13 9.61 -14.17 4.57
N ASN A 14 9.01 -14.32 5.74
CA ASN A 14 9.08 -13.39 6.85
C ASN A 14 8.58 -11.96 6.49
N ILE A 15 7.56 -11.90 5.62
CA ILE A 15 6.90 -10.67 5.19
C ILE A 15 5.71 -10.41 6.11
N SER A 16 5.54 -9.16 6.58
CA SER A 16 4.43 -8.80 7.47
C SER A 16 3.06 -8.98 6.80
N PRO A 17 2.00 -9.32 7.56
CA PRO A 17 0.65 -9.52 7.01
C PRO A 17 0.16 -8.36 6.15
N LEU A 18 0.29 -7.10 6.62
CA LEU A 18 -0.08 -5.93 5.85
C LEU A 18 0.62 -5.90 4.48
N ARG A 19 1.94 -6.11 4.48
CA ARG A 19 2.72 -6.07 3.23
C ARG A 19 2.33 -7.19 2.28
N ILE A 20 1.98 -8.37 2.79
CA ILE A 20 1.48 -9.48 1.96
C ILE A 20 0.18 -9.08 1.25
N PHE A 21 -0.80 -8.50 1.97
CA PHE A 21 -2.03 -8.01 1.36
C PHE A 21 -1.78 -6.95 0.29
N GLN A 22 -0.86 -6.02 0.54
CA GLN A 22 -0.46 -4.99 -0.42
C GLN A 22 0.16 -5.59 -1.68
N ILE A 23 1.01 -6.61 -1.53
CA ILE A 23 1.61 -7.36 -2.65
C ILE A 23 0.52 -8.07 -3.46
N ILE A 24 -0.44 -8.72 -2.80
CA ILE A 24 -1.56 -9.40 -3.47
C ILE A 24 -2.36 -8.42 -4.33
N GLU A 25 -2.69 -7.23 -3.82
CA GLU A 25 -3.41 -6.22 -4.60
C GLU A 25 -2.52 -5.65 -5.73
N SER A 26 -1.22 -5.46 -5.49
CA SER A 26 -0.27 -4.99 -6.52
C SER A 26 -0.14 -5.97 -7.69
N LYS A 27 -0.14 -7.28 -7.44
CA LYS A 27 -0.09 -8.33 -8.48
C LYS A 27 -1.31 -8.35 -9.41
N LYS A 28 -2.42 -7.78 -9.00
CA LYS A 28 -3.64 -7.66 -9.82
C LYS A 28 -3.54 -6.52 -10.83
N LEU A 29 -2.57 -5.62 -10.66
CA LEU A 29 -2.35 -4.50 -11.55
C LEU A 29 -1.61 -4.94 -12.82
N ILE A 30 -2.16 -4.57 -13.97
CA ILE A 30 -1.53 -4.73 -15.29
C ILE A 30 -1.35 -3.33 -15.87
N LEU A 31 -0.14 -2.80 -15.81
CA LEU A 31 0.14 -1.43 -16.19
C LEU A 31 1.07 -1.38 -17.40
N ASN A 32 0.87 -0.39 -18.28
CA ASN A 32 1.71 -0.20 -19.47
C ASN A 32 2.03 1.28 -19.66
N GLY A 33 3.29 1.65 -19.54
CA GLY A 33 3.77 3.01 -19.73
C GLY A 33 4.71 3.51 -18.65
N LEU A 34 4.88 4.84 -18.59
CA LEU A 34 5.78 5.46 -17.63
C LEU A 34 5.14 5.54 -16.24
N CYS A 35 5.81 4.95 -15.26
CA CYS A 35 5.37 4.83 -13.88
C CYS A 35 6.34 5.58 -12.94
N LEU A 36 5.83 6.04 -11.80
CA LEU A 36 6.63 6.60 -10.71
C LEU A 36 6.25 5.90 -9.41
N GLU A 37 7.20 5.33 -8.69
CA GLU A 37 7.01 4.83 -7.33
C GLU A 37 7.59 5.83 -6.33
N LEU A 38 6.69 6.38 -5.49
CA LEU A 38 7.01 7.33 -4.43
C LEU A 38 7.24 6.57 -3.11
N GLY A 39 8.26 6.96 -2.36
CA GLY A 39 8.66 6.25 -1.15
C GLY A 39 9.39 4.94 -1.45
N ALA A 40 9.95 4.79 -2.64
CA ALA A 40 10.69 3.61 -3.05
C ALA A 40 11.88 3.31 -2.13
N SER A 41 12.15 2.03 -1.88
CA SER A 41 13.32 1.58 -1.13
C SER A 41 14.59 1.67 -1.98
N GLU A 42 15.73 1.96 -1.35
CA GLU A 42 17.04 1.77 -1.99
C GLU A 42 17.31 0.29 -2.32
N GLN A 43 16.77 -0.61 -1.52
CA GLN A 43 16.77 -2.05 -1.79
C GLN A 43 15.67 -2.34 -2.83
N SER A 44 16.08 -2.55 -4.08
CA SER A 44 15.15 -2.70 -5.21
C SER A 44 14.16 -3.85 -5.04
N ASP A 45 14.56 -4.94 -4.37
CA ASP A 45 13.72 -6.09 -4.06
C ASP A 45 12.52 -5.77 -3.16
N LYS A 46 12.58 -4.65 -2.43
CA LYS A 46 11.49 -4.18 -1.55
C LYS A 46 10.46 -3.29 -2.24
N ASN A 47 10.64 -2.93 -3.51
CA ASN A 47 9.71 -2.05 -4.21
C ASN A 47 8.45 -2.80 -4.67
N PHE A 48 7.30 -2.13 -4.64
CA PHE A 48 6.02 -2.71 -5.07
C PHE A 48 5.93 -2.88 -6.60
N SER A 49 6.70 -2.08 -7.35
CA SER A 49 6.86 -2.22 -8.80
C SER A 49 7.23 -3.64 -9.24
N ASN A 50 7.96 -4.39 -8.41
CA ASN A 50 8.36 -5.77 -8.70
C ASN A 50 7.17 -6.76 -8.80
N TYR A 51 6.01 -6.39 -8.25
CA TYR A 51 4.82 -7.23 -8.24
C TYR A 51 3.83 -6.85 -9.32
N ILE A 52 4.06 -5.74 -10.03
CA ILE A 52 3.17 -5.23 -11.07
C ILE A 52 3.47 -5.91 -12.40
N LYS A 53 2.40 -6.30 -13.09
CA LYS A 53 2.49 -6.92 -14.40
C LYS A 53 2.42 -5.86 -15.50
N GLY A 54 2.88 -6.23 -16.71
CA GLY A 54 2.81 -5.40 -17.90
C GLY A 54 4.14 -4.75 -18.27
N LYS A 55 4.11 -3.86 -19.27
CA LYS A 55 5.30 -3.20 -19.82
C LYS A 55 5.46 -1.79 -19.25
N CYS A 56 6.02 -1.69 -18.04
CA CYS A 56 6.27 -0.42 -17.37
C CYS A 56 7.73 -0.02 -17.38
N LYS A 57 7.97 1.28 -17.63
CA LYS A 57 9.23 1.92 -17.26
C LYS A 57 9.04 2.65 -15.95
N PHE A 58 9.74 2.23 -14.90
CA PHE A 58 9.64 2.83 -13.57
C PHE A 58 10.69 3.89 -13.35
N ASN A 59 10.27 4.99 -12.71
CA ASN A 59 11.14 5.88 -11.97
C ASN A 59 10.85 5.71 -10.47
N TYR A 60 11.83 5.99 -9.63
CA TYR A 60 11.78 5.81 -8.19
C TYR A 60 12.12 7.11 -7.47
N SER A 61 11.43 7.41 -6.39
CA SER A 61 11.72 8.60 -5.60
C SER A 61 11.54 8.35 -4.10
N ASN A 62 12.49 8.86 -3.33
CA ASN A 62 12.46 8.92 -1.87
C ASN A 62 13.38 10.05 -1.39
N LEU A 63 13.28 10.47 -0.10
CA LEU A 63 14.19 11.44 0.52
C LEU A 63 15.65 10.96 0.56
N ASN A 64 15.85 9.67 0.79
CA ASN A 64 17.16 9.06 1.04
C ASN A 64 17.74 8.26 -0.13
N ILE A 65 16.99 8.11 -1.24
CA ILE A 65 17.42 7.32 -2.38
C ILE A 65 18.59 8.01 -3.11
N LYS A 66 19.56 7.23 -3.58
CA LYS A 66 20.66 7.74 -4.41
C LYS A 66 20.13 8.16 -5.78
N ASN A 67 20.63 9.29 -6.28
CA ASN A 67 20.30 9.73 -7.64
C ASN A 67 20.95 8.80 -8.67
N LYS A 68 20.12 8.22 -9.55
CA LYS A 68 20.51 7.38 -10.68
C LYS A 68 19.67 7.81 -11.90
N SER A 69 19.86 7.16 -13.03
CA SER A 69 19.07 7.43 -14.25
C SER A 69 17.56 7.29 -14.07
N ASP A 70 17.13 6.39 -13.20
CA ASP A 70 15.74 6.03 -12.91
C ASP A 70 15.28 6.41 -11.49
N SER A 71 16.17 6.91 -10.64
CA SER A 71 15.87 7.27 -9.25
C SER A 71 16.39 8.65 -8.86
N PHE A 72 15.62 9.38 -8.04
CA PHE A 72 15.95 10.74 -7.63
C PHE A 72 15.37 11.09 -6.26
N LYS A 73 16.10 11.94 -5.53
CA LYS A 73 15.64 12.46 -4.23
C LYS A 73 14.49 13.45 -4.42
N MET A 74 13.43 13.28 -3.61
CA MET A 74 12.30 14.20 -3.61
C MET A 74 11.64 14.25 -2.23
N ASP A 75 11.42 15.46 -1.75
CA ASP A 75 10.62 15.73 -0.55
C ASP A 75 9.14 15.84 -0.95
N LEU A 76 8.33 14.89 -0.51
CA LEU A 76 6.92 14.79 -0.86
C LEU A 76 6.04 15.83 -0.13
N THR A 77 6.60 16.57 0.83
CA THR A 77 5.91 17.69 1.49
C THR A 77 6.06 19.03 0.76
N LYS A 78 6.84 19.05 -0.32
CA LYS A 78 7.14 20.22 -1.16
C LYS A 78 6.64 20.00 -2.60
N LYS A 79 6.60 21.10 -3.38
CA LYS A 79 6.28 21.03 -4.80
C LYS A 79 7.25 20.11 -5.53
N PHE A 80 6.72 19.15 -6.28
CA PHE A 80 7.54 18.19 -7.02
C PHE A 80 8.28 18.89 -8.18
N LYS A 81 9.60 18.70 -8.23
CA LYS A 81 10.43 19.17 -9.36
C LYS A 81 10.22 18.30 -10.60
N LEU A 82 8.96 18.06 -10.95
CA LEU A 82 8.51 17.23 -12.07
C LEU A 82 7.55 18.02 -12.95
N LYS A 83 7.66 17.81 -14.28
CA LYS A 83 6.72 18.37 -15.26
C LYS A 83 5.31 17.80 -15.02
N GLN A 84 4.28 18.65 -15.21
CA GLN A 84 2.89 18.20 -15.22
C GLN A 84 2.64 17.19 -16.35
N ASN A 85 1.65 16.32 -16.18
CA ASN A 85 1.22 15.34 -17.18
C ASN A 85 2.36 14.42 -17.68
N LYS A 86 3.30 14.05 -16.80
CA LYS A 86 4.46 13.22 -17.16
C LYS A 86 4.19 11.73 -17.04
N TYR A 87 3.61 11.30 -15.93
CA TYR A 87 3.46 9.87 -15.59
C TYR A 87 2.06 9.35 -15.92
N LYS A 88 1.99 8.13 -16.45
CA LYS A 88 0.72 7.44 -16.65
C LYS A 88 0.21 6.82 -15.37
N TYR A 89 1.11 6.32 -14.53
CA TYR A 89 0.77 5.72 -13.25
C TYR A 89 1.71 6.18 -12.15
N ILE A 90 1.16 6.36 -10.95
CA ILE A 90 1.93 6.66 -9.74
C ILE A 90 1.56 5.67 -8.65
N LEU A 91 2.58 5.12 -8.01
CA LEU A 91 2.46 4.23 -6.86
C LEU A 91 2.90 4.96 -5.60
N ILE A 92 2.12 4.80 -4.51
CA ILE A 92 2.44 5.37 -3.20
C ILE A 92 1.98 4.42 -2.09
N PHE A 93 2.91 3.63 -1.57
CA PHE A 93 2.65 2.59 -0.58
C PHE A 93 3.38 2.88 0.73
N ASN A 94 2.64 2.92 1.84
CA ASN A 94 3.18 3.18 3.19
C ASN A 94 4.02 4.46 3.25
N VAL A 95 3.46 5.56 2.76
CA VAL A 95 4.11 6.87 2.70
C VAL A 95 3.20 7.97 3.23
N LEU A 96 1.91 7.97 2.88
CA LEU A 96 1.00 9.08 3.22
C LEU A 96 0.85 9.26 4.73
N GLU A 97 0.90 8.18 5.50
CA GLU A 97 0.85 8.19 6.96
C GLU A 97 2.00 8.95 7.60
N HIS A 98 3.13 9.08 6.90
CA HIS A 98 4.34 9.77 7.33
C HIS A 98 4.39 11.25 6.90
N LEU A 99 3.40 11.72 6.15
CA LEU A 99 3.36 13.07 5.59
C LEU A 99 2.36 13.96 6.34
N ASN A 100 2.83 14.97 7.05
CA ASN A 100 1.95 15.99 7.64
C ASN A 100 1.19 16.82 6.59
N LYS A 101 1.67 16.86 5.33
CA LYS A 101 1.06 17.52 4.17
C LYS A 101 0.55 16.50 3.13
N HIS A 102 -0.11 15.44 3.58
CA HIS A 102 -0.60 14.36 2.71
C HIS A 102 -1.53 14.85 1.59
N SER A 103 -2.45 15.79 1.88
CA SER A 103 -3.34 16.38 0.87
C SER A 103 -2.58 17.13 -0.23
N PHE A 104 -1.55 17.87 0.15
CA PHE A 104 -0.67 18.55 -0.81
C PHE A 104 0.09 17.53 -1.68
N CYS A 105 0.59 16.46 -1.10
CA CYS A 105 1.21 15.36 -1.84
C CYS A 105 0.25 14.76 -2.87
N LEU A 106 -0.98 14.45 -2.47
CA LEU A 106 -2.01 13.91 -3.37
C LEU A 106 -2.36 14.89 -4.51
N TYR A 107 -2.39 16.20 -4.23
CA TYR A 107 -2.57 17.24 -5.24
C TYR A 107 -1.41 17.28 -6.25
N GLU A 108 -0.16 17.25 -5.78
CA GLU A 108 1.03 17.21 -6.62
C GLU A 108 1.11 15.93 -7.47
N ILE A 109 0.72 14.78 -6.88
CA ILE A 109 0.57 13.53 -7.63
C ILE A 109 -0.41 13.71 -8.80
N LYS A 110 -1.59 14.31 -8.54
CA LYS A 110 -2.56 14.58 -9.60
C LYS A 110 -2.00 15.51 -10.69
N ARG A 111 -1.24 16.54 -10.30
CA ARG A 111 -0.61 17.47 -11.26
C ARG A 111 0.32 16.73 -12.23
N VAL A 112 1.17 15.85 -11.71
CA VAL A 112 2.18 15.14 -12.52
C VAL A 112 1.65 13.91 -13.25
N LEU A 113 0.47 13.39 -12.88
CA LEU A 113 -0.26 12.37 -13.64
C LEU A 113 -0.72 12.92 -14.99
N LYS A 114 -0.62 12.11 -16.04
CA LYS A 114 -1.24 12.38 -17.35
C LYS A 114 -2.77 12.44 -17.23
N LYS A 115 -3.44 13.07 -18.17
CA LYS A 115 -4.88 12.95 -18.36
C LYS A 115 -5.23 11.44 -18.49
N ASN A 116 -6.23 10.99 -17.76
CA ASN A 116 -6.58 9.56 -17.64
C ASN A 116 -5.47 8.66 -17.02
N GLY A 117 -4.49 9.26 -16.36
CA GLY A 117 -3.53 8.52 -15.54
C GLY A 117 -4.12 8.12 -14.18
N SER A 118 -3.52 7.14 -13.52
CA SER A 118 -4.04 6.60 -12.27
C SER A 118 -3.01 6.61 -11.16
N ILE A 119 -3.49 6.83 -9.94
CA ILE A 119 -2.76 6.60 -8.70
C ILE A 119 -3.19 5.25 -8.11
N PHE A 120 -2.23 4.54 -7.53
CA PHE A 120 -2.43 3.35 -6.70
C PHE A 120 -1.65 3.54 -5.41
N GLY A 121 -2.28 3.28 -4.28
CA GLY A 121 -1.60 3.43 -3.01
C GLY A 121 -2.18 2.55 -1.92
N SER A 122 -1.48 2.50 -0.81
CA SER A 122 -1.94 1.79 0.38
C SER A 122 -1.30 2.38 1.62
N THR A 123 -2.04 2.36 2.73
CA THR A 123 -1.55 2.74 4.05
C THR A 123 -2.04 1.78 5.12
N PRO A 124 -1.32 1.64 6.25
CA PRO A 124 -1.78 0.88 7.39
C PRO A 124 -2.99 1.54 8.07
N PHE A 125 -3.83 0.72 8.72
CA PHE A 125 -4.91 1.18 9.59
C PHE A 125 -4.80 0.56 10.99
N ILE A 126 -5.12 -0.73 11.16
CA ILE A 126 -4.83 -1.43 12.42
C ILE A 126 -3.36 -1.88 12.37
N TYR A 127 -2.48 -1.03 12.86
CA TYR A 127 -1.04 -1.24 12.79
C TYR A 127 -0.33 -0.47 13.90
N GLN A 128 0.80 -1.01 14.39
CA GLN A 128 1.64 -0.35 15.38
C GLN A 128 2.18 1.00 14.87
N ILE A 129 2.49 1.92 15.77
CA ILE A 129 3.20 3.15 15.43
C ILE A 129 4.60 2.79 14.92
N HIS A 130 4.97 3.35 13.76
CA HIS A 130 6.27 3.12 13.14
C HIS A 130 6.78 4.39 12.47
N GLY A 131 7.73 5.05 13.10
CA GLY A 131 8.29 6.30 12.57
C GLY A 131 9.28 6.07 11.42
N ALA A 132 9.07 6.80 10.30
CA ALA A 132 10.03 6.84 9.22
C ALA A 132 10.10 8.23 8.53
N PRO A 133 10.50 9.29 9.19
CA PRO A 133 10.90 9.48 10.59
C PRO A 133 9.73 9.72 11.57
N LYS A 134 8.53 10.05 11.11
CA LYS A 134 7.33 10.34 11.92
C LYS A 134 6.14 9.57 11.37
N ASP A 135 5.17 9.27 12.23
CA ASP A 135 3.95 8.55 11.91
C ASP A 135 2.76 9.41 12.40
N TYR A 136 2.04 10.02 11.47
CA TYR A 136 1.03 11.04 11.81
C TYR A 136 -0.39 10.50 11.75
N TYR A 137 -0.70 9.56 10.83
CA TYR A 137 -2.10 9.27 10.48
C TYR A 137 -2.38 7.78 10.32
N ARG A 138 -3.66 7.44 10.62
CA ARG A 138 -4.32 6.20 10.22
C ARG A 138 -5.56 6.60 9.42
N PHE A 139 -5.47 6.46 8.10
CA PHE A 139 -6.52 6.91 7.18
C PHE A 139 -7.62 5.86 7.05
N SER A 140 -8.87 6.26 7.28
CA SER A 140 -10.05 5.42 7.05
C SER A 140 -10.44 5.37 5.57
N LYS A 141 -11.37 4.46 5.24
CA LYS A 141 -11.99 4.39 3.91
C LYS A 141 -12.66 5.72 3.52
N ASP A 142 -13.41 6.31 4.44
CA ASP A 142 -14.16 7.55 4.18
C ASP A 142 -13.25 8.75 3.98
N PHE A 143 -12.11 8.77 4.68
CA PHE A 143 -11.08 9.77 4.41
C PHE A 143 -10.63 9.72 2.95
N TYR A 144 -10.27 8.53 2.42
CA TYR A 144 -9.82 8.42 1.02
C TYR A 144 -10.91 8.82 0.04
N LEU A 145 -12.15 8.37 0.26
CA LEU A 145 -13.28 8.72 -0.61
C LEU A 145 -13.51 10.22 -0.66
N SER A 146 -13.50 10.89 0.50
CA SER A 146 -13.72 12.33 0.60
C SER A 146 -12.55 13.14 0.08
N GLU A 147 -11.32 12.82 0.50
CA GLU A 147 -10.13 13.60 0.17
C GLU A 147 -9.77 13.50 -1.32
N LEU A 148 -9.79 12.30 -1.90
CA LEU A 148 -9.52 12.12 -3.32
C LEU A 148 -10.60 12.79 -4.19
N LYS A 149 -11.87 12.73 -3.76
CA LYS A 149 -12.97 13.45 -4.43
C LYS A 149 -12.78 14.96 -4.36
N LYS A 150 -12.42 15.51 -3.18
CA LYS A 150 -12.13 16.93 -2.96
C LYS A 150 -11.00 17.44 -3.87
N ILE A 151 -9.94 16.66 -4.05
CA ILE A 151 -8.84 16.97 -4.96
C ILE A 151 -9.28 16.86 -6.44
N GLY A 152 -10.43 16.21 -6.71
CA GLY A 152 -11.02 16.06 -8.04
C GLY A 152 -10.52 14.82 -8.80
N TYR A 153 -10.11 13.78 -8.08
CA TYR A 153 -9.92 12.45 -8.67
C TYR A 153 -11.27 11.82 -9.03
N LYS A 154 -11.25 10.90 -9.99
CA LYS A 154 -12.43 10.16 -10.49
C LYS A 154 -12.23 8.66 -10.32
N LYS A 155 -13.31 7.88 -10.45
CA LYS A 155 -13.29 6.41 -10.36
C LYS A 155 -12.51 5.92 -9.13
N ILE A 156 -12.81 6.53 -7.97
CA ILE A 156 -12.13 6.24 -6.70
C ILE A 156 -12.61 4.88 -6.20
N VAL A 157 -11.67 3.99 -5.93
CA VAL A 157 -11.92 2.68 -5.33
C VAL A 157 -11.05 2.56 -4.09
N VAL A 158 -11.64 2.19 -2.95
CA VAL A 158 -10.94 1.93 -1.70
C VAL A 158 -11.30 0.54 -1.21
N LYS A 159 -10.31 -0.31 -1.01
CA LYS A 159 -10.46 -1.70 -0.59
C LYS A 159 -9.83 -1.91 0.77
N PRO A 160 -10.56 -2.45 1.76
CA PRO A 160 -9.95 -2.89 3.02
C PRO A 160 -9.07 -4.11 2.79
N LEU A 161 -7.94 -4.14 3.45
CA LEU A 161 -6.98 -5.24 3.47
C LEU A 161 -7.12 -6.03 4.76
N GLY A 162 -7.11 -7.36 4.68
CA GLY A 162 -7.27 -8.24 5.83
C GLY A 162 -8.27 -9.36 5.58
N TYR A 163 -8.48 -10.17 6.60
CA TYR A 163 -9.54 -11.19 6.65
C TYR A 163 -10.54 -10.86 7.76
N GLY A 164 -10.07 -10.54 8.98
CA GLY A 164 -10.92 -10.23 10.13
C GLY A 164 -10.12 -9.82 11.36
N PRO A 165 -10.73 -9.88 12.56
CA PRO A 165 -10.12 -9.38 13.79
C PRO A 165 -8.87 -10.15 14.22
N LEU A 166 -8.81 -11.46 13.99
CA LEU A 166 -7.70 -12.28 14.48
C LEU A 166 -6.40 -11.96 13.71
N ILE A 167 -6.48 -11.87 12.37
CA ILE A 167 -5.31 -11.47 11.58
C ILE A 167 -4.93 -10.00 11.84
N ALA A 168 -5.90 -9.12 12.13
CA ALA A 168 -5.61 -7.75 12.51
C ALA A 168 -4.87 -7.68 13.86
N CYS A 169 -5.33 -8.39 14.89
CA CYS A 169 -4.65 -8.50 16.17
C CYS A 169 -3.24 -9.11 16.02
N PHE A 170 -3.12 -10.20 15.24
CA PHE A 170 -1.82 -10.82 15.01
C PHE A 170 -0.85 -9.86 14.30
N SER A 171 -1.32 -9.01 13.39
CA SER A 171 -0.46 -8.05 12.70
C SER A 171 0.19 -7.03 13.63
N LEU A 172 -0.42 -6.73 14.78
CA LEU A 172 0.14 -5.83 15.80
C LEU A 172 1.34 -6.45 16.55
N VAL A 173 1.30 -7.77 16.74
CA VAL A 173 2.36 -8.50 17.49
C VAL A 173 3.36 -9.20 16.57
N TYR A 174 3.12 -9.20 15.26
CA TYR A 174 3.96 -9.91 14.29
C TYR A 174 5.45 -9.53 14.39
N SER A 175 5.77 -8.26 14.61
CA SER A 175 7.16 -7.77 14.72
C SER A 175 7.94 -8.43 15.86
N TYR A 176 7.24 -8.88 16.91
CA TYR A 176 7.81 -9.59 18.06
C TYR A 176 7.90 -11.09 17.85
N LEU A 177 7.10 -11.65 16.95
CA LEU A 177 7.02 -13.10 16.70
C LEU A 177 7.79 -13.55 15.46
N LYS A 178 8.20 -12.64 14.59
CA LYS A 178 8.87 -12.94 13.31
C LYS A 178 10.19 -13.70 13.44
N PHE A 179 10.84 -13.64 14.61
CA PHE A 179 12.08 -14.39 14.89
C PHE A 179 11.83 -15.87 15.20
N LEU A 180 10.56 -16.26 15.44
CA LEU A 180 10.10 -17.64 15.57
C LEU A 180 9.28 -18.02 14.32
N PRO A 181 9.92 -18.27 13.17
CA PRO A 181 9.21 -18.35 11.89
C PRO A 181 8.14 -19.44 11.87
N ILE A 182 8.44 -20.66 12.28
CA ILE A 182 7.46 -21.78 12.29
C ILE A 182 6.25 -21.43 13.16
N PHE A 183 6.48 -20.91 14.37
CA PHE A 183 5.41 -20.54 15.30
C PHE A 183 4.55 -19.38 14.74
N SER A 184 5.18 -18.33 14.23
CA SER A 184 4.43 -17.18 13.65
C SER A 184 3.61 -17.59 12.43
N GLN A 185 4.12 -18.49 11.56
CA GLN A 185 3.38 -18.99 10.43
C GLN A 185 2.18 -19.84 10.85
N THR A 186 2.34 -20.70 11.82
CA THR A 186 1.21 -21.51 12.35
C THR A 186 0.10 -20.62 12.86
N ILE A 187 0.45 -19.58 13.65
CA ILE A 187 -0.54 -18.60 14.15
C ILE A 187 -1.21 -17.83 13.02
N ILE A 188 -0.46 -17.34 12.02
CA ILE A 188 -1.04 -16.63 10.86
C ILE A 188 -2.10 -17.51 10.18
N ILE A 189 -1.77 -18.75 9.89
CA ILE A 189 -2.70 -19.68 9.22
C ILE A 189 -3.93 -19.88 10.07
N LEU A 190 -3.76 -20.14 11.36
CA LEU A 190 -4.87 -20.33 12.30
C LEU A 190 -5.76 -19.07 12.37
N CYS A 191 -5.18 -17.89 12.51
CA CYS A 191 -5.93 -16.62 12.51
C CYS A 191 -6.78 -16.46 11.25
N ILE A 192 -6.21 -16.72 10.06
CA ILE A 192 -6.95 -16.62 8.81
C ILE A 192 -8.08 -17.62 8.74
N LEU A 193 -7.84 -18.89 9.08
CA LEU A 193 -8.86 -19.93 9.06
C LEU A 193 -10.01 -19.61 10.03
N LEU A 194 -9.70 -19.15 11.23
CA LEU A 194 -10.72 -18.74 12.20
C LEU A 194 -11.49 -17.50 11.74
N ASP A 195 -10.83 -16.48 11.17
CA ASP A 195 -11.50 -15.33 10.58
C ASP A 195 -12.44 -15.73 9.43
N MET A 196 -12.04 -16.71 8.61
CA MET A 196 -12.90 -17.26 7.54
C MET A 196 -14.12 -18.01 8.11
N ILE A 197 -13.95 -18.75 9.20
CA ILE A 197 -15.07 -19.42 9.90
C ILE A 197 -16.00 -18.36 10.52
N LEU A 198 -15.47 -17.37 11.23
CA LEU A 198 -16.26 -16.27 11.81
C LEU A 198 -17.05 -15.52 10.74
N GLN A 199 -16.50 -15.35 9.54
CA GLN A 199 -17.17 -14.69 8.43
C GLN A 199 -18.48 -15.40 8.03
N ILE A 200 -18.59 -16.72 8.22
CA ILE A 200 -19.81 -17.47 7.89
C ILE A 200 -20.99 -17.01 8.75
N PHE A 201 -20.74 -16.65 10.00
CA PHE A 201 -21.77 -16.25 10.97
C PHE A 201 -22.09 -14.75 10.93
N ILE A 202 -21.30 -13.94 10.22
CA ILE A 202 -21.40 -12.48 10.23
C ILE A 202 -21.74 -11.96 8.84
N LYS A 203 -22.86 -11.22 8.70
CA LYS A 203 -23.32 -10.68 7.41
C LYS A 203 -22.36 -9.65 6.81
N THR A 204 -21.83 -8.76 7.64
CA THR A 204 -20.88 -7.74 7.22
C THR A 204 -19.50 -8.37 7.01
N LYS A 205 -18.79 -7.99 5.94
CA LYS A 205 -17.44 -8.49 5.71
C LYS A 205 -16.51 -8.04 6.84
N LEU A 206 -15.93 -9.00 7.57
CA LEU A 206 -15.06 -8.75 8.73
C LEU A 206 -13.91 -7.78 8.42
N LYS A 207 -13.32 -7.88 7.24
CA LYS A 207 -12.26 -6.96 6.80
C LYS A 207 -12.72 -5.50 6.63
N GLU A 208 -14.01 -5.23 6.45
CA GLU A 208 -14.55 -3.86 6.44
C GLU A 208 -14.58 -3.26 7.85
N ILE A 209 -14.75 -4.11 8.87
CA ILE A 209 -14.81 -3.73 10.29
C ILE A 209 -13.40 -3.69 10.91
N TYR A 210 -12.55 -4.66 10.55
CA TYR A 210 -11.20 -4.85 11.09
C TYR A 210 -10.13 -4.83 10.00
N PRO A 211 -9.96 -3.71 9.26
CA PRO A 211 -8.95 -3.64 8.21
C PRO A 211 -7.54 -3.48 8.80
N VAL A 212 -6.62 -4.28 8.35
CA VAL A 212 -5.18 -4.11 8.66
C VAL A 212 -4.64 -2.84 7.97
N GLY A 213 -5.20 -2.52 6.83
CA GLY A 213 -4.89 -1.33 6.04
C GLY A 213 -5.89 -1.13 4.90
N TYR A 214 -5.65 -0.12 4.08
CA TYR A 214 -6.46 0.15 2.90
C TYR A 214 -5.59 0.23 1.66
N PHE A 215 -6.07 -0.37 0.58
CA PHE A 215 -5.57 -0.14 -0.77
C PHE A 215 -6.53 0.79 -1.49
N PHE A 216 -6.03 1.80 -2.18
CA PHE A 216 -6.85 2.71 -2.97
C PHE A 216 -6.33 2.89 -4.39
N SER A 217 -7.23 3.19 -5.30
CA SER A 217 -6.92 3.62 -6.65
C SER A 217 -7.86 4.74 -7.09
N ALA A 218 -7.37 5.63 -7.93
CA ALA A 218 -8.18 6.71 -8.50
C ALA A 218 -7.57 7.21 -9.81
N ASN A 219 -8.41 7.80 -10.67
CA ASN A 219 -8.01 8.36 -11.96
C ASN A 219 -8.00 9.89 -11.89
N LYS A 220 -7.05 10.49 -12.63
CA LYS A 220 -7.03 11.94 -12.85
C LYS A 220 -8.17 12.39 -13.75
#